data_8ef18ccf5489882584139e640d798286
#
_entry.id   8ef18ccf5489882584139e640d798286
#
_cell.length_a   1.000
_cell.length_b   1.000
_cell.length_c   1.000
_cell.angle_alpha   90.00
_cell.angle_beta   90.00
_cell.angle_gamma   90.00
#
_symmetry.space_group_name_H-M   'P 1'
#
loop_
_entity.id
_entity.type
_entity.pdbx_description
1 polymer ?
#
loop_
_entity_poly.entity_id
_entity_poly.type
_entity_poly.pdbx_seq_one_letter_code
_entity_poly.pdbx_strand_id
1 'polypeptide(L)'
;MDDCIFCKLANGVFPSATVYEDEAFRAILDIAPAHKGHIILLPKAHADNIYSLDDAVAAKALPVAKKLAVALKAATGCDGVNILQNNEPAAGQTVFHLHIHIIPRYADDGILPVWPQSAYDDGEAADWAAKIAAAL
;
A
#
# COMPACT_ATOMS: atom_id res chain seq x y z
N MET A 1 -3.30 -17.58 9.97
CA MET A 1 -2.98 -16.48 10.92
C MET A 1 -1.68 -16.75 11.65
N ASP A 2 -1.51 -17.91 12.26
CA ASP A 2 -0.31 -18.19 13.06
C ASP A 2 1.00 -18.18 12.26
N ASP A 3 0.94 -18.44 10.96
CA ASP A 3 2.12 -18.46 10.07
C ASP A 3 2.31 -17.17 9.28
N CYS A 4 1.41 -16.19 9.38
CA CYS A 4 1.54 -14.93 8.64
C CYS A 4 2.61 -14.04 9.26
N ILE A 5 3.70 -13.81 8.51
CA ILE A 5 4.80 -12.96 8.97
C ILE A 5 4.35 -11.52 9.21
N PHE A 6 3.43 -11.00 8.40
CA PHE A 6 2.94 -9.64 8.57
C PHE A 6 1.99 -9.50 9.77
N CYS A 7 1.22 -10.54 10.12
CA CYS A 7 0.51 -10.57 11.40
C CYS A 7 1.48 -10.47 12.59
N LYS A 8 2.58 -11.20 12.54
CA LYS A 8 3.60 -11.19 13.60
C LYS A 8 4.31 -9.84 13.70
N LEU A 9 4.63 -9.23 12.57
CA LEU A 9 5.23 -7.88 12.53
C LEU A 9 4.24 -6.82 13.01
N ALA A 10 3.00 -6.84 12.50
CA ALA A 10 1.97 -5.86 12.86
C ALA A 10 1.62 -5.89 14.35
N ASN A 11 1.67 -7.06 14.98
CA ASN A 11 1.34 -7.24 16.38
C ASN A 11 2.56 -7.29 17.31
N GLY A 12 3.75 -6.99 16.80
CA GLY A 12 4.95 -6.85 17.61
C GLY A 12 5.56 -8.15 18.11
N VAL A 13 5.16 -9.29 17.52
CA VAL A 13 5.77 -10.59 17.84
C VAL A 13 7.20 -10.66 17.30
N PHE A 14 7.44 -10.10 16.12
CA PHE A 14 8.77 -9.95 15.56
C PHE A 14 9.24 -8.50 15.68
N PRO A 15 10.56 -8.30 15.96
CA PRO A 15 11.13 -6.97 16.00
C PRO A 15 11.12 -6.32 14.60
N SER A 16 10.94 -5.01 14.57
CA SER A 16 10.95 -4.23 13.34
C SER A 16 11.35 -2.79 13.62
N ALA A 17 11.82 -2.09 12.59
CA ALA A 17 12.02 -0.65 12.68
C ALA A 17 10.65 0.04 12.55
N THR A 18 9.98 0.20 13.67
CA THR A 18 8.62 0.77 13.75
C THR A 18 8.66 2.29 13.67
N VAL A 19 7.86 2.86 12.78
CA VAL A 19 7.73 4.31 12.56
C VAL A 19 6.50 4.89 13.24
N TYR A 20 5.42 4.09 13.30
CA TYR A 20 4.12 4.49 13.83
C TYR A 20 3.35 3.26 14.32
N GLU A 21 2.52 3.46 15.32
CA GLU A 21 1.61 2.42 15.80
C GLU A 21 0.38 3.06 16.44
N ASP A 22 -0.79 2.46 16.16
CA ASP A 22 -2.04 2.73 16.86
C ASP A 22 -2.80 1.42 17.13
N GLU A 23 -4.07 1.50 17.48
CA GLU A 23 -4.89 0.32 17.78
C GLU A 23 -5.07 -0.60 16.58
N ALA A 24 -5.16 -0.03 15.37
CA ALA A 24 -5.52 -0.74 14.14
C ALA A 24 -4.33 -1.03 13.23
N PHE A 25 -3.26 -0.24 13.33
CA PHE A 25 -2.14 -0.29 12.39
C PHE A 25 -0.79 -0.27 13.08
N ARG A 26 0.20 -0.84 12.38
CA ARG A 26 1.61 -0.59 12.61
C ARG A 26 2.29 -0.26 11.30
N ALA A 27 3.14 0.75 11.30
CA ALA A 27 3.98 1.11 10.16
C ALA A 27 5.45 0.80 10.48
N ILE A 28 6.09 0.07 9.59
CA ILE A 28 7.49 -0.36 9.74
C ILE A 28 8.28 0.01 8.49
N LEU A 29 9.60 0.05 8.59
CA LEU A 29 10.45 0.17 7.40
C LEU A 29 10.54 -1.19 6.69
N ASP A 30 10.48 -1.15 5.36
CA ASP A 30 10.74 -2.32 4.52
C ASP A 30 12.23 -2.69 4.63
N ILE A 31 12.53 -3.98 4.86
CA ILE A 31 13.90 -4.46 4.96
C ILE A 31 14.59 -4.59 3.60
N ALA A 32 13.81 -4.59 2.51
CA ALA A 32 14.29 -4.59 1.13
C ALA A 32 13.70 -3.37 0.38
N PRO A 33 14.05 -2.15 0.79
CA PRO A 33 13.36 -0.94 0.36
C PRO A 33 13.65 -0.60 -1.09
N ALA A 34 12.67 0.01 -1.76
CA ALA A 34 12.88 0.65 -3.06
C ALA A 34 13.84 1.85 -2.92
N HIS A 35 13.66 2.64 -1.86
CA HIS A 35 14.58 3.66 -1.36
C HIS A 35 14.61 3.61 0.16
N LYS A 36 15.69 4.08 0.77
CA LYS A 36 15.78 4.23 2.24
C LYS A 36 14.62 5.10 2.73
N GLY A 37 13.91 4.60 3.73
CA GLY A 37 12.69 5.24 4.23
C GLY A 37 11.39 4.65 3.69
N HIS A 38 11.44 3.67 2.79
CA HIS A 38 10.26 2.95 2.29
C HIS A 38 9.50 2.31 3.46
N ILE A 39 8.26 2.77 3.68
CA ILE A 39 7.38 2.34 4.77
C ILE A 39 6.40 1.29 4.26
N ILE A 40 6.13 0.30 5.12
CA ILE A 40 5.02 -0.62 4.96
C ILE A 40 4.03 -0.36 6.10
N LEU A 41 2.80 0.01 5.76
CA LEU A 41 1.69 0.17 6.70
C LEU A 41 0.90 -1.13 6.74
N LEU A 42 0.80 -1.73 7.93
CA LEU A 42 0.18 -3.02 8.18
C LEU A 42 -1.05 -2.85 9.07
N PRO A 43 -2.25 -3.29 8.62
CA PRO A 43 -3.35 -3.52 9.55
C PRO A 43 -2.97 -4.62 10.54
N LYS A 44 -3.34 -4.47 11.81
CA LYS A 44 -3.14 -5.50 12.85
C LYS A 44 -4.08 -6.69 12.65
N ALA A 45 -5.30 -6.41 12.18
CA ALA A 45 -6.24 -7.43 11.75
C ALA A 45 -5.80 -8.02 10.40
N HIS A 46 -5.85 -9.34 10.28
CA HIS A 46 -5.51 -10.01 9.03
C HIS A 46 -6.62 -9.83 7.99
N ALA A 47 -6.21 -9.46 6.80
CA ALA A 47 -6.99 -9.54 5.57
C ALA A 47 -6.01 -9.87 4.44
N ASP A 48 -6.34 -10.81 3.58
CA ASP A 48 -5.43 -11.19 2.50
C ASP A 48 -5.16 -10.02 1.56
N ASN A 49 -6.19 -9.27 1.22
CA ASN A 49 -6.14 -8.12 0.31
C ASN A 49 -7.36 -7.21 0.53
N ILE A 50 -7.58 -6.25 -0.37
CA ILE A 50 -8.65 -5.27 -0.23
C ILE A 50 -10.06 -5.88 -0.27
N TYR A 51 -10.23 -7.01 -0.95
CA TYR A 51 -11.55 -7.65 -1.09
C TYR A 51 -12.07 -8.23 0.23
N SER A 52 -11.18 -8.59 1.14
CA SER A 52 -11.50 -9.14 2.46
C SER A 52 -11.26 -8.16 3.62
N LEU A 53 -10.80 -6.95 3.32
CA LEU A 53 -10.54 -5.93 4.35
C LEU A 53 -11.86 -5.39 4.91
N ASP A 54 -11.95 -5.29 6.22
CA ASP A 54 -13.08 -4.66 6.91
C ASP A 54 -13.16 -3.16 6.56
N ASP A 55 -14.37 -2.68 6.22
CA ASP A 55 -14.61 -1.29 5.81
C ASP A 55 -14.22 -0.28 6.90
N ALA A 56 -14.38 -0.63 8.18
CA ALA A 56 -14.01 0.25 9.27
C ALA A 56 -12.48 0.40 9.38
N VAL A 57 -11.73 -0.65 9.03
CA VAL A 57 -10.26 -0.59 8.93
C VAL A 57 -9.86 0.17 7.69
N ALA A 58 -10.49 -0.12 6.55
CA ALA A 58 -10.23 0.59 5.29
C ALA A 58 -10.41 2.11 5.43
N ALA A 59 -11.46 2.55 6.10
CA ALA A 59 -11.75 3.97 6.33
C ALA A 59 -10.65 4.70 7.11
N LYS A 60 -9.88 3.99 7.93
CA LYS A 60 -8.78 4.56 8.72
C LYS A 60 -7.44 4.52 7.99
N ALA A 61 -7.30 3.71 6.94
CA ALA A 61 -6.01 3.45 6.31
C ALA A 61 -5.44 4.69 5.60
N LEU A 62 -6.23 5.37 4.80
CA LEU A 62 -5.74 6.54 4.04
C LEU A 62 -5.38 7.74 4.94
N PRO A 63 -6.13 8.08 5.99
CA PRO A 63 -5.69 9.10 6.96
C PRO A 63 -4.34 8.78 7.60
N VAL A 64 -4.08 7.54 7.97
CA VAL A 64 -2.77 7.12 8.52
C VAL A 64 -1.70 7.19 7.44
N ALA A 65 -1.96 6.69 6.24
CA ALA A 65 -1.02 6.77 5.11
C ALA A 65 -0.66 8.23 4.78
N LYS A 66 -1.62 9.14 4.80
CA LYS A 66 -1.39 10.59 4.62
C LYS A 66 -0.43 11.13 5.68
N LYS A 67 -0.67 10.83 6.95
CA LYS A 67 0.21 11.24 8.05
C LYS A 67 1.64 10.77 7.85
N LEU A 68 1.80 9.50 7.46
CA LEU A 68 3.11 8.90 7.18
C LEU A 68 3.79 9.53 5.96
N ALA A 69 3.05 9.80 4.90
CA ALA A 69 3.59 10.46 3.71
C ALA A 69 4.12 11.86 4.00
N VAL A 70 3.40 12.64 4.81
CA VAL A 70 3.85 13.97 5.24
C VAL A 70 5.14 13.88 6.05
N ALA A 71 5.18 12.94 7.01
CA ALA A 71 6.37 12.72 7.84
C ALA A 71 7.57 12.23 6.99
N LEU A 72 7.31 11.32 6.05
CA LEU A 72 8.35 10.78 5.17
C LEU A 72 8.96 11.89 4.29
N LYS A 73 8.13 12.75 3.72
CA LYS A 73 8.61 13.87 2.91
C LYS A 73 9.45 14.84 3.75
N ALA A 74 9.04 15.13 4.97
CA ALA A 74 9.81 15.98 5.88
C ALA A 74 11.16 15.35 6.28
N ALA A 75 11.17 14.04 6.55
CA ALA A 75 12.35 13.33 7.00
C ALA A 75 13.38 13.08 5.90
N THR A 76 12.95 12.86 4.65
CA THR A 76 13.82 12.48 3.55
C THR A 76 14.12 13.61 2.57
N GLY A 77 13.29 14.63 2.51
CA GLY A 77 13.37 15.66 1.48
C GLY A 77 13.07 15.15 0.07
N CYS A 78 12.37 14.00 -0.04
CA CYS A 78 12.05 13.40 -1.34
C CYS A 78 11.20 14.31 -2.23
N ASP A 79 11.31 14.11 -3.54
CA ASP A 79 10.58 14.91 -4.53
C ASP A 79 9.10 14.53 -4.62
N GLY A 80 8.78 13.28 -4.31
CA GLY A 80 7.43 12.77 -4.31
C GLY A 80 7.26 11.53 -3.43
N VAL A 81 6.01 11.05 -3.30
CA VAL A 81 5.69 9.85 -2.52
C VAL A 81 4.68 9.01 -3.31
N ASN A 82 4.96 7.73 -3.44
CA ASN A 82 3.95 6.77 -3.89
C ASN A 82 3.27 6.12 -2.68
N ILE A 83 1.95 6.04 -2.74
CA ILE A 83 1.13 5.21 -1.86
C ILE A 83 0.59 4.09 -2.74
N LEU A 84 1.00 2.86 -2.47
CA LEU A 84 0.75 1.71 -3.35
C LEU A 84 0.19 0.54 -2.54
N GLN A 85 -0.94 0.00 -2.97
CA GLN A 85 -1.52 -1.20 -2.41
C GLN A 85 -1.84 -2.17 -3.54
N ASN A 86 -1.32 -3.40 -3.45
CA ASN A 86 -1.45 -4.42 -4.49
C ASN A 86 -2.38 -5.53 -4.03
N ASN A 87 -3.24 -5.98 -4.94
CA ASN A 87 -4.18 -7.08 -4.71
C ASN A 87 -3.92 -8.16 -5.75
N GLU A 88 -3.61 -9.38 -5.27
CA GLU A 88 -3.33 -10.56 -6.07
C GLU A 88 -1.98 -10.52 -6.81
N PRO A 89 -1.42 -11.70 -7.15
CA PRO A 89 -0.09 -11.79 -7.75
C PRO A 89 0.08 -11.04 -9.07
N ALA A 90 -0.96 -11.02 -9.91
CA ALA A 90 -0.92 -10.30 -11.19
C ALA A 90 -0.73 -8.78 -11.03
N ALA A 91 -1.14 -8.25 -9.88
CA ALA A 91 -0.94 -6.84 -9.54
C ALA A 91 0.30 -6.58 -8.66
N GLY A 92 1.12 -7.61 -8.39
CA GLY A 92 2.37 -7.50 -7.64
C GLY A 92 2.27 -7.80 -6.15
N GLN A 93 1.16 -8.39 -5.67
CA GLN A 93 1.09 -8.83 -4.27
C GLN A 93 1.91 -10.10 -4.07
N THR A 94 2.87 -10.05 -3.14
CA THR A 94 3.74 -11.17 -2.80
C THR A 94 3.47 -11.77 -1.42
N VAL A 95 2.93 -10.98 -0.51
CA VAL A 95 2.53 -11.42 0.84
C VAL A 95 1.03 -11.25 0.99
N PHE A 96 0.34 -12.33 1.38
CA PHE A 96 -1.13 -12.35 1.53
C PHE A 96 -1.55 -11.90 2.93
N HIS A 97 -1.21 -10.69 3.23
CA HIS A 97 -1.68 -9.82 4.28
C HIS A 97 -1.68 -8.43 3.69
N LEU A 98 -2.82 -7.79 3.62
CA LEU A 98 -2.94 -6.45 3.05
C LEU A 98 -1.91 -5.51 3.66
N HIS A 99 -1.20 -4.81 2.82
CA HIS A 99 -0.24 -3.80 3.25
C HIS A 99 -0.18 -2.66 2.24
N ILE A 100 0.18 -1.50 2.73
CA ILE A 100 0.28 -0.28 1.93
C ILE A 100 1.73 0.16 1.95
N HIS A 101 2.33 0.25 0.78
CA HIS A 101 3.66 0.83 0.60
C HIS A 101 3.57 2.35 0.57
N ILE A 102 4.48 3.01 1.29
CA ILE A 102 4.66 4.46 1.24
C ILE A 102 6.13 4.68 0.90
N ILE A 103 6.37 5.08 -0.34
CA ILE A 103 7.70 5.04 -0.96
C ILE A 103 8.16 6.45 -1.29
N PRO A 104 9.32 6.90 -0.75
CA PRO A 104 9.89 8.17 -1.15
C PRO A 104 10.43 8.06 -2.58
N ARG A 105 10.10 9.04 -3.40
CA ARG A 105 10.52 9.07 -4.80
C ARG A 105 11.36 10.29 -5.08
N TYR A 106 12.31 10.12 -5.99
CA TYR A 106 13.23 11.17 -6.41
C TYR A 106 13.18 11.31 -7.92
N ALA A 107 13.39 12.52 -8.42
CA ALA A 107 13.44 12.76 -9.87
C ALA A 107 14.44 11.79 -10.51
N ASP A 108 14.04 11.16 -11.60
CA ASP A 108 14.88 10.26 -12.39
C ASP A 108 15.46 9.04 -11.64
N ASP A 109 14.79 8.58 -10.58
CA ASP A 109 15.25 7.43 -9.79
C ASP A 109 15.08 6.07 -10.50
N GLY A 110 14.31 6.01 -11.60
CA GLY A 110 14.11 4.82 -12.41
C GLY A 110 13.31 3.70 -11.74
N ILE A 111 12.77 3.94 -10.55
CA ILE A 111 11.99 2.98 -9.78
C ILE A 111 10.51 3.23 -10.04
N LEU A 112 9.68 2.19 -10.13
CA LEU A 112 8.25 2.29 -10.40
C LEU A 112 7.95 3.21 -11.61
N PRO A 113 8.36 2.81 -12.81
CA PRO A 113 8.06 3.60 -14.01
C PRO A 113 6.55 3.74 -14.20
N VAL A 114 6.13 4.80 -14.88
CA VAL A 114 4.74 4.90 -15.35
C VAL A 114 4.44 3.72 -16.28
N TRP A 115 3.22 3.23 -16.20
CA TRP A 115 2.74 2.14 -17.06
C TRP A 115 2.67 2.58 -18.53
N PRO A 116 2.81 1.64 -19.47
CA PRO A 116 2.52 1.91 -20.89
C PRO A 116 1.07 2.35 -21.06
N GLN A 117 0.85 3.43 -21.80
CA GLN A 117 -0.51 3.91 -22.05
C GLN A 117 -1.17 3.08 -23.13
N SER A 118 -2.43 2.73 -22.92
CA SER A 118 -3.31 2.14 -23.92
C SER A 118 -4.45 3.12 -24.25
N ALA A 119 -5.34 2.74 -25.14
CA ALA A 119 -6.44 3.55 -25.55
C ALA A 119 -7.72 2.72 -25.70
N TYR A 120 -8.85 3.39 -25.63
CA TYR A 120 -10.15 2.81 -25.98
C TYR A 120 -10.49 3.07 -27.44
N ASP A 121 -11.19 2.14 -28.06
CA ASP A 121 -11.88 2.36 -29.31
C ASP A 121 -13.13 3.22 -29.10
N ASP A 122 -13.74 3.70 -30.20
CA ASP A 122 -14.95 4.52 -30.14
C ASP A 122 -16.09 3.80 -29.38
N GLY A 123 -16.61 4.44 -28.35
CA GLY A 123 -17.69 3.92 -27.50
C GLY A 123 -17.27 2.89 -26.45
N GLU A 124 -16.08 2.35 -26.53
CA GLU A 124 -15.60 1.29 -25.65
C GLU A 124 -15.50 1.74 -24.17
N ALA A 125 -15.05 2.97 -23.94
CA ALA A 125 -14.96 3.51 -22.57
C ALA A 125 -16.34 3.56 -21.88
N ALA A 126 -17.39 3.97 -22.61
CA ALA A 126 -18.75 3.99 -22.09
C ALA A 126 -19.28 2.59 -21.78
N ASP A 127 -18.98 1.60 -22.62
CA ASP A 127 -19.36 0.21 -22.43
C ASP A 127 -18.69 -0.38 -21.17
N TRP A 128 -17.40 -0.13 -20.98
CA TRP A 128 -16.69 -0.54 -19.78
C TRP A 128 -17.23 0.12 -18.52
N ALA A 129 -17.50 1.43 -18.58
CA ALA A 129 -18.06 2.16 -17.45
C ALA A 129 -19.42 1.56 -17.03
N ALA A 130 -20.29 1.26 -17.98
CA ALA A 130 -21.60 0.63 -17.73
C ALA A 130 -21.46 -0.76 -17.11
N LYS A 131 -20.52 -1.57 -17.62
CA LYS A 131 -20.27 -2.92 -17.13
C LYS A 131 -19.77 -2.92 -15.69
N ILE A 132 -18.85 -2.01 -15.36
CA ILE A 132 -18.30 -1.88 -14.00
C ILE A 132 -19.39 -1.36 -13.04
N ALA A 133 -20.15 -0.34 -13.45
CA ALA A 133 -21.22 0.21 -12.64
C ALA A 133 -22.31 -0.82 -12.33
N ALA A 134 -22.60 -1.72 -13.26
CA ALA A 134 -23.58 -2.80 -13.06
C ALA A 134 -23.11 -3.87 -12.06
N ALA A 135 -21.83 -3.92 -11.76
CA ALA A 135 -21.22 -4.85 -10.80
C ALA A 135 -21.09 -4.28 -9.38
N LEU A 136 -21.42 -2.99 -9.17
CA LEU A 136 -21.42 -2.34 -7.84
C LEU A 136 -22.69 -2.74 -6.99
#